data_ac9cb6ed2a63ead9dd807861f20ac231
#
_entry.id   ac9cb6ed2a63ead9dd807861f20ac231
#
_cell.length_a   1.000
_cell.length_b   1.000
_cell.length_c   1.000
_cell.angle_alpha   90.00
_cell.angle_beta   90.00
_cell.angle_gamma   90.00
#
_symmetry.space_group_name_H-M   'P 1'
#
loop_
_entity.id
_entity.type
_entity.pdbx_description
1 polymer ?
#
loop_
_entity_poly.entity_id
_entity_poly.type
_entity_poly.pdbx_seq_one_letter_code
_entity_poly.pdbx_strand_id
1 'polypeptide(L)'
;MARDPRIVQKLTDAVQQELGPNAKVHFADGLHDYIYMLIIDPSFEDLREYQRQDKVWDLMRKHLEDRELVKVALTLAFSPQEPEARHALEDFRLAS
;
A
#
# COMPACT_ATOMS: atom_id res chain seq x y z
N MET A 1 13.33 -13.70 -4.96
CA MET A 1 12.02 -14.16 -5.41
C MET A 1 11.02 -13.03 -5.41
N ALA A 2 10.24 -12.91 -6.45
CA ALA A 2 9.27 -11.84 -6.55
C ALA A 2 8.12 -12.05 -5.56
N ARG A 3 7.43 -10.95 -5.26
CA ARG A 3 6.24 -10.96 -4.41
C ARG A 3 5.15 -11.86 -5.01
N ASP A 4 4.32 -12.42 -4.13
CA ASP A 4 3.23 -13.30 -4.53
C ASP A 4 2.18 -12.52 -5.33
N PRO A 5 1.95 -12.85 -6.60
CA PRO A 5 1.00 -12.09 -7.44
C PRO A 5 -0.44 -12.16 -6.94
N ARG A 6 -0.81 -13.20 -6.21
CA ARG A 6 -2.17 -13.31 -5.67
C ARG A 6 -2.40 -12.32 -4.55
N ILE A 7 -1.39 -12.11 -3.69
CA ILE A 7 -1.48 -11.12 -2.62
C ILE A 7 -1.51 -9.73 -3.22
N VAL A 8 -0.66 -9.47 -4.20
CA VAL A 8 -0.64 -8.17 -4.90
C VAL A 8 -2.00 -7.88 -5.52
N GLN A 9 -2.62 -8.87 -6.15
CA GLN A 9 -3.94 -8.68 -6.78
C GLN A 9 -5.01 -8.39 -5.73
N LYS A 10 -5.00 -9.12 -4.62
CA LYS A 10 -5.94 -8.86 -3.52
C LYS A 10 -5.78 -7.46 -2.96
N LEU A 11 -4.54 -7.01 -2.79
CA LEU A 11 -4.28 -5.66 -2.28
C LEU A 11 -4.73 -4.59 -3.27
N THR A 12 -4.48 -4.79 -4.56
CA THR A 12 -4.92 -3.86 -5.58
C THR A 12 -6.45 -3.74 -5.57
N ASP A 13 -7.14 -4.87 -5.51
CA ASP A 13 -8.60 -4.89 -5.48
C ASP A 13 -9.12 -4.24 -4.20
N ALA A 14 -8.48 -4.51 -3.08
CA ALA A 14 -8.86 -3.93 -1.79
C ALA A 14 -8.76 -2.41 -1.81
N VAL A 15 -7.65 -1.88 -2.34
CA VAL A 15 -7.45 -0.44 -2.43
C VAL A 15 -8.53 0.19 -3.30
N GLN A 16 -8.80 -0.38 -4.45
CA GLN A 16 -9.83 0.15 -5.34
C GLN A 16 -11.22 0.08 -4.75
N GLN A 17 -11.52 -1.01 -4.07
CA GLN A 17 -12.83 -1.21 -3.47
C GLN A 17 -13.06 -0.29 -2.28
N GLU A 18 -12.06 -0.09 -1.43
CA GLU A 18 -12.20 0.68 -0.18
C GLU A 18 -11.92 2.17 -0.36
N LEU A 19 -11.04 2.54 -1.30
CA LEU A 19 -10.65 3.95 -1.49
C LEU A 19 -11.16 4.55 -2.79
N GLY A 20 -11.53 3.72 -3.76
CA GLY A 20 -12.09 4.18 -5.02
C GLY A 20 -11.06 4.31 -6.15
N PRO A 21 -11.53 4.79 -7.33
CA PRO A 21 -10.71 4.76 -8.55
C PRO A 21 -9.57 5.79 -8.56
N ASN A 22 -9.62 6.78 -7.67
CA ASN A 22 -8.56 7.81 -7.62
C ASN A 22 -7.34 7.36 -6.85
N ALA A 23 -7.42 6.25 -6.12
CA ALA A 23 -6.30 5.72 -5.37
C ALA A 23 -5.29 5.07 -6.30
N LYS A 24 -4.01 5.34 -6.06
CA LYS A 24 -2.90 4.72 -6.77
C LYS A 24 -2.17 3.81 -5.81
N VAL A 25 -1.87 2.61 -6.24
CA VAL A 25 -1.14 1.65 -5.41
C VAL A 25 0.10 1.18 -6.18
N HIS A 26 1.22 1.15 -5.46
CA HIS A 26 2.50 0.72 -6.01
C HIS A 26 3.12 -0.31 -5.08
N PHE A 27 3.86 -1.25 -5.65
CA PHE A 27 4.48 -2.33 -4.89
C PHE A 27 5.97 -2.39 -5.19
N ALA A 28 6.72 -2.83 -4.19
CA ALA A 28 8.14 -3.12 -4.34
C ALA A 28 8.46 -4.40 -3.58
N ASP A 29 9.52 -5.08 -4.01
CA ASP A 29 9.94 -6.32 -3.35
C ASP A 29 10.75 -5.97 -2.11
N GLY A 30 10.38 -6.59 -0.99
CA GLY A 30 11.17 -6.55 0.23
C GLY A 30 12.07 -7.76 0.34
N LEU A 31 12.70 -7.91 1.50
CA LEU A 31 13.51 -9.08 1.80
C LEU A 31 12.60 -10.31 1.97
N HIS A 32 13.09 -11.48 1.57
CA HIS A 32 12.43 -12.76 1.83
C HIS A 32 10.99 -12.82 1.31
N ASP A 33 10.75 -12.32 0.10
CA ASP A 33 9.42 -12.34 -0.52
C ASP A 33 8.40 -11.41 0.15
N TYR A 34 8.85 -10.55 1.08
CA TYR A 34 7.97 -9.56 1.68
C TYR A 34 7.57 -8.52 0.64
N ILE A 35 6.41 -7.93 0.88
CA ILE A 35 5.82 -6.94 -0.02
C ILE A 35 5.89 -5.57 0.66
N TYR A 36 6.37 -4.57 -0.06
CA TYR A 36 6.26 -3.18 0.32
C TYR A 36 5.16 -2.56 -0.52
N MET A 37 4.27 -1.80 0.12
CA MET A 37 3.13 -1.19 -0.56
C MET A 37 3.08 0.30 -0.31
N LEU A 38 2.85 1.06 -1.36
CA LEU A 38 2.65 2.51 -1.31
C LEU A 38 1.28 2.84 -1.86
N ILE A 39 0.47 3.56 -1.08
CA ILE A 39 -0.84 4.03 -1.53
C ILE A 39 -0.82 5.55 -1.56
N ILE A 40 -1.23 6.12 -2.69
CA ILE A 40 -1.37 7.57 -2.84
C ILE A 40 -2.83 7.84 -3.14
N ASP A 41 -3.49 8.58 -2.26
CA ASP A 41 -4.92 8.86 -2.40
C ASP A 41 -5.27 10.21 -1.79
N PRO A 42 -6.12 11.00 -2.46
CA PRO A 42 -6.51 12.32 -1.93
C PRO A 42 -7.15 12.27 -0.55
N SER A 43 -7.82 11.17 -0.20
CA SER A 43 -8.49 11.05 1.10
C SER A 43 -7.53 11.06 2.28
N PHE A 44 -6.24 10.84 2.04
CA PHE A 44 -5.25 10.86 3.12
C PHE A 44 -4.84 12.27 3.54
N GLU A 45 -5.20 13.29 2.77
CA GLU A 45 -4.78 14.65 3.05
C GLU A 45 -5.23 15.13 4.43
N ASP A 46 -6.44 14.79 4.83
CA ASP A 46 -7.02 15.23 6.10
C ASP A 46 -6.72 14.28 7.25
N LEU A 47 -5.96 13.23 7.01
CA LEU A 47 -5.68 12.22 8.02
C LEU A 47 -4.25 12.34 8.54
N ARG A 48 -4.09 12.12 9.84
CA ARG A 48 -2.79 12.01 10.47
C ARG A 48 -2.17 10.66 10.15
N GLU A 49 -0.85 10.55 10.40
CA GLU A 49 -0.11 9.32 10.08
C GLU A 49 -0.76 8.07 10.70
N TYR A 50 -1.10 8.12 11.98
CA TYR A 50 -1.69 6.96 12.63
C TYR A 50 -3.08 6.61 12.06
N GLN A 51 -3.84 7.62 11.64
CA GLN A 51 -5.15 7.39 11.03
C GLN A 51 -5.02 6.73 9.67
N ARG A 52 -4.01 7.13 8.91
CA ARG A 52 -3.72 6.53 7.60
C ARG A 52 -3.34 5.07 7.76
N GLN A 53 -2.48 4.77 8.73
CA GLN A 53 -2.05 3.39 8.98
C GLN A 53 -3.23 2.53 9.43
N ASP A 54 -4.08 3.05 10.31
CA ASP A 54 -5.27 2.33 10.74
C ASP A 54 -6.18 2.01 9.55
N LYS A 55 -6.38 2.97 8.67
CA LYS A 55 -7.24 2.78 7.50
C LYS A 55 -6.65 1.72 6.55
N VAL A 56 -5.35 1.77 6.32
CA VAL A 56 -4.68 0.80 5.45
C VAL A 56 -4.75 -0.60 6.05
N TRP A 57 -4.46 -0.74 7.35
CA TRP A 57 -4.53 -2.04 8.00
C TRP A 57 -5.94 -2.59 8.05
N ASP A 58 -6.95 -1.74 8.22
CA ASP A 58 -8.35 -2.17 8.21
C ASP A 58 -8.72 -2.76 6.84
N LEU A 59 -8.35 -2.10 5.75
CA LEU A 59 -8.66 -2.65 4.44
C LEU A 59 -7.89 -3.94 4.16
N MET A 60 -6.66 -4.04 4.66
CA MET A 60 -5.90 -5.27 4.49
C MET A 60 -6.52 -6.44 5.25
N ARG A 61 -6.94 -6.20 6.50
CA ARG A 61 -7.58 -7.25 7.31
C ARG A 61 -8.89 -7.75 6.71
N LYS A 62 -9.61 -6.89 6.01
CA LYS A 62 -10.85 -7.30 5.35
C LYS A 62 -10.62 -8.20 4.15
N HIS A 63 -9.48 -8.09 3.50
CA HIS A 63 -9.25 -8.73 2.21
C HIS A 63 -8.18 -9.81 2.23
N LEU A 64 -7.33 -9.83 3.26
CA LEU A 64 -6.23 -10.81 3.35
C LEU A 64 -6.43 -11.73 4.54
N GLU A 65 -5.97 -12.96 4.37
CA GLU A 65 -5.87 -13.92 5.48
C GLU A 65 -4.66 -13.57 6.35
N ASP A 66 -4.66 -14.05 7.59
CA ASP A 66 -3.57 -13.76 8.53
C ASP A 66 -2.21 -14.13 7.96
N ARG A 67 -2.10 -15.28 7.30
CA ARG A 67 -0.84 -15.74 6.70
C ARG A 67 -0.39 -14.83 5.56
N GLU A 68 -1.32 -14.11 4.94
CA GLU A 68 -0.99 -13.16 3.88
C GLU A 68 -0.58 -11.81 4.45
N LEU A 69 -1.22 -11.40 5.54
CA LEU A 69 -0.88 -10.14 6.20
C LEU A 69 0.59 -10.07 6.61
N VAL A 70 1.15 -11.20 7.08
CA VAL A 70 2.54 -11.20 7.53
C VAL A 70 3.53 -11.00 6.39
N LYS A 71 3.08 -11.13 5.14
CA LYS A 71 3.94 -10.89 3.99
C LYS A 71 4.06 -9.41 3.64
N VAL A 72 3.18 -8.57 4.16
CA VAL A 72 3.24 -7.13 3.90
C VAL A 72 4.08 -6.49 5.00
N ALA A 73 5.32 -6.16 4.67
CA ALA A 73 6.31 -5.70 5.65
C ALA A 73 6.32 -4.19 5.83
N LEU A 74 5.84 -3.44 4.84
CA LEU A 74 5.86 -1.98 4.89
C LEU A 74 4.67 -1.43 4.14
N THR A 75 3.96 -0.49 4.75
CA THR A 75 2.89 0.26 4.08
C THR A 75 3.15 1.74 4.24
N LEU A 76 3.09 2.48 3.14
CA LEU A 76 3.21 3.93 3.13
C LEU A 76 1.93 4.51 2.52
N ALA A 77 1.44 5.60 3.10
CA ALA A 77 0.20 6.23 2.66
C ALA A 77 0.37 7.74 2.64
N PHE A 78 0.22 8.33 1.47
CA PHE A 78 0.37 9.77 1.27
C PHE A 78 -0.75 10.33 0.41
N SER A 79 -1.05 11.62 0.58
CA SER A 79 -1.88 12.33 -0.38
C SER A 79 -1.01 12.79 -1.55
N PRO A 80 -1.61 13.04 -2.73
CA PRO A 80 -0.82 13.43 -3.90
C PRO A 80 -0.07 14.76 -3.76
N GLN A 81 -0.54 15.65 -2.86
CA GLN A 81 0.08 16.94 -2.66
C GLN A 81 1.31 16.92 -1.77
N GLU A 82 1.51 15.84 -1.02
CA GLU A 82 2.65 15.76 -0.11
C GLU A 82 3.95 15.52 -0.88
N PRO A 83 5.04 16.24 -0.55
CA PRO A 83 6.34 15.99 -1.20
C PRO A 83 6.82 14.56 -1.00
N GLU A 84 6.52 13.97 0.16
CA GLU A 84 6.88 12.60 0.48
C GLU A 84 6.30 11.59 -0.51
N ALA A 85 5.14 11.89 -1.09
CA ALA A 85 4.52 11.00 -2.07
C ALA A 85 5.40 10.84 -3.29
N ARG A 86 6.00 11.93 -3.78
CA ARG A 86 6.88 11.91 -4.94
C ARG A 86 8.16 11.12 -4.65
N HIS A 87 8.75 11.35 -3.48
CA HIS A 87 9.96 10.65 -3.07
C HIS A 87 9.71 9.14 -2.92
N ALA A 88 8.61 8.78 -2.29
CA ALA A 88 8.25 7.38 -2.12
C ALA A 88 7.99 6.70 -3.45
N LEU A 89 7.31 7.38 -4.36
CA LEU A 89 7.03 6.85 -5.69
C LEU A 89 8.33 6.58 -6.46
N GLU A 90 9.29 7.51 -6.36
CA GLU A 90 10.60 7.33 -6.99
C GLU A 90 11.31 6.11 -6.42
N ASP A 91 11.33 5.99 -5.10
CA ASP A 91 11.97 4.85 -4.43
C ASP A 91 11.33 3.53 -4.83
N PHE A 92 10.00 3.48 -4.91
CA PHE A 92 9.29 2.27 -5.31
C PHE A 92 9.55 1.91 -6.76
N ARG A 93 9.65 2.91 -7.62
CA ARG A 93 9.94 2.69 -9.02
C ARG A 93 11.34 2.10 -9.22
N LEU A 94 12.32 2.58 -8.44
CA LEU A 94 13.68 2.06 -8.52
C LEU A 94 13.80 0.66 -7.92
N ALA A 95 12.96 0.31 -6.95
CA ALA A 95 13.01 -0.98 -6.26
C ALA A 95 12.22 -2.08 -6.96
N SER A 96 11.35 -1.72 -7.89
CA SER A 96 10.47 -2.71 -8.51
C SER A 96 10.97 -3.25 -9.85
#